data_3ce143c5bea5db3899fcc520adedcddf
#
_entry.id   3ce143c5bea5db3899fcc520adedcddf
#
_cell.length_a   1.000
_cell.length_b   1.000
_cell.length_c   1.000
_cell.angle_alpha   90.00
_cell.angle_beta   90.00
_cell.angle_gamma   90.00
#
_symmetry.space_group_name_H-M   'P 1'
#
loop_
_entity.id
_entity.type
_entity.pdbx_description
1 polymer ?
#
loop_
_entity_poly.entity_id
_entity_poly.type
_entity_poly.pdbx_seq_one_letter_code
_entity_poly.pdbx_strand_id
1 'polypeptide(L)'
;MVTVVRGRTDHLARQRRVLAAGPPVGHVVVGMGEDPVTDGEGPPTRVLTVPAPGPLPLAAARNAGAVAALADGATLLVFLDVDCLPGDDLVDGYRHAAARRPDALLCGPVTYLPAGVLPEQDLHRHTDPHPARPAPADGTLVAEPRRELFWSLSFAVTADAWRTGGGFCEDYAGYGGEDTDFALSCGLDLVWVGGAHAYHQHHPPARTDPARIAEIVGNARLFHTRWGWWPMAGWLRELHAAGAVEFDPRRDVLRVG
;
A
#
# COMPACT_ATOMS: atom_id res chain seq x y z
N MET A 1 -7.82 -4.75 -9.80
CA MET A 1 -6.50 -4.39 -9.22
C MET A 1 -6.25 -2.91 -9.43
N VAL A 2 -5.77 -2.19 -8.42
CA VAL A 2 -5.38 -0.77 -8.49
C VAL A 2 -3.92 -0.65 -8.13
N THR A 3 -3.11 -0.03 -9.00
CA THR A 3 -1.68 0.22 -8.79
C THR A 3 -1.38 1.70 -9.03
N VAL A 4 -0.68 2.35 -8.09
CA VAL A 4 -0.24 3.73 -8.23
C VAL A 4 1.26 3.76 -8.55
N VAL A 5 1.70 4.66 -9.45
CA VAL A 5 3.08 4.64 -9.94
C VAL A 5 3.61 6.03 -10.27
N ARG A 6 4.89 6.25 -9.99
CA ARG A 6 5.72 7.32 -10.56
C ARG A 6 7.11 6.77 -10.81
N GLY A 7 7.61 6.87 -12.04
CA GLY A 7 8.79 6.14 -12.45
C GLY A 7 8.57 4.63 -12.33
N ARG A 8 9.59 3.90 -11.92
CA ARG A 8 9.52 2.44 -11.63
C ARG A 8 8.92 1.60 -12.77
N THR A 9 9.21 1.97 -14.01
CA THR A 9 8.70 1.29 -15.22
C THR A 9 8.99 -0.21 -15.20
N ASP A 10 10.19 -0.61 -14.79
CA ASP A 10 10.57 -2.03 -14.72
C ASP A 10 9.79 -2.81 -13.64
N HIS A 11 9.49 -2.17 -12.51
CA HIS A 11 8.66 -2.77 -11.46
C HIS A 11 7.24 -2.99 -11.96
N LEU A 12 6.65 -1.97 -12.60
CA LEU A 12 5.32 -2.08 -13.17
C LEU A 12 5.26 -3.15 -14.28
N ALA A 13 6.22 -3.17 -15.18
CA ALA A 13 6.28 -4.16 -16.25
C ALA A 13 6.34 -5.60 -15.67
N ARG A 14 7.15 -5.82 -14.64
CA ARG A 14 7.26 -7.12 -13.98
C ARG A 14 5.97 -7.49 -13.24
N GLN A 15 5.39 -6.56 -12.46
CA GLN A 15 4.11 -6.77 -11.80
C GLN A 15 3.02 -7.18 -12.81
N ARG A 16 2.95 -6.50 -13.95
CA ARG A 16 1.97 -6.78 -15.00
C ARG A 16 2.16 -8.18 -15.62
N ARG A 17 3.41 -8.62 -15.86
CA ARG A 17 3.67 -9.99 -16.35
C ARG A 17 3.22 -11.05 -15.36
N VAL A 18 3.54 -10.86 -14.06
CA VAL A 18 3.08 -11.80 -13.02
C VAL A 18 1.55 -11.82 -12.93
N LEU A 19 0.89 -10.65 -13.00
CA LEU A 19 -0.57 -10.58 -13.02
C LEU A 19 -1.19 -11.27 -14.25
N ALA A 20 -0.53 -11.23 -15.40
CA ALA A 20 -1.03 -11.88 -16.62
C ALA A 20 -1.00 -13.42 -16.53
N ALA A 21 -0.06 -13.96 -15.77
CA ALA A 21 0.05 -15.42 -15.52
C ALA A 21 -0.94 -15.93 -14.48
N GLY A 22 -1.54 -15.04 -13.69
CA GLY A 22 -2.47 -15.37 -12.59
C GLY A 22 -3.95 -15.37 -12.99
N PRO A 23 -4.85 -15.43 -12.01
CA PRO A 23 -6.30 -15.33 -12.23
C PRO A 23 -6.68 -14.01 -12.92
N PRO A 24 -7.67 -14.01 -13.83
CA PRO A 24 -8.07 -12.82 -14.57
C PRO A 24 -8.47 -11.66 -13.65
N VAL A 25 -7.89 -10.50 -13.89
CA VAL A 25 -8.21 -9.24 -13.18
C VAL A 25 -8.31 -8.07 -14.17
N GLY A 26 -9.20 -7.12 -13.90
CA GLY A 26 -9.08 -5.78 -14.49
C GLY A 26 -7.99 -5.01 -13.75
N HIS A 27 -7.19 -4.23 -14.46
CA HIS A 27 -6.08 -3.46 -13.88
C HIS A 27 -6.26 -1.96 -14.13
N VAL A 28 -6.29 -1.17 -13.08
CA VAL A 28 -6.24 0.30 -13.15
C VAL A 28 -4.86 0.73 -12.68
N VAL A 29 -4.12 1.40 -13.55
CA VAL A 29 -2.81 1.98 -13.23
C VAL A 29 -2.93 3.48 -13.22
N VAL A 30 -2.57 4.09 -12.09
CA VAL A 30 -2.65 5.55 -11.90
C VAL A 30 -1.25 6.14 -11.82
N GLY A 31 -0.88 6.90 -12.85
CA GLY A 31 0.35 7.67 -12.88
C GLY A 31 0.25 8.94 -12.02
N MET A 32 1.31 9.27 -11.31
CA MET A 32 1.40 10.50 -10.52
C MET A 32 2.30 11.50 -11.21
N GLY A 33 1.71 12.45 -11.97
CA GLY A 33 2.41 13.50 -12.71
C GLY A 33 3.02 13.07 -14.05
N GLU A 34 2.89 11.82 -14.41
CA GLU A 34 3.37 11.26 -15.69
C GLU A 34 2.48 10.07 -16.09
N ASP A 35 2.38 9.83 -17.40
CA ASP A 35 1.64 8.69 -17.91
C ASP A 35 2.46 7.40 -17.70
N PRO A 36 1.88 6.39 -17.06
CA PRO A 36 2.56 5.12 -16.84
C PRO A 36 2.74 4.36 -18.15
N VAL A 37 3.91 3.74 -18.32
CA VAL A 37 4.19 2.85 -19.44
C VAL A 37 3.56 1.49 -19.16
N THR A 38 2.53 1.14 -19.92
CA THR A 38 1.79 -0.14 -19.78
C THR A 38 1.90 -1.00 -21.03
N ASP A 39 2.85 -0.71 -21.90
CA ASP A 39 3.15 -1.53 -23.08
C ASP A 39 3.67 -2.91 -22.65
N GLY A 40 3.47 -3.91 -23.52
CA GLY A 40 3.91 -5.27 -23.29
C GLY A 40 2.88 -6.14 -22.56
N GLU A 41 3.34 -7.28 -22.07
CA GLU A 41 2.51 -8.31 -21.45
C GLU A 41 1.85 -7.82 -20.15
N GLY A 42 0.58 -8.13 -19.98
CA GLY A 42 -0.17 -7.76 -18.78
C GLY A 42 -1.68 -7.95 -18.95
N PRO A 43 -2.45 -7.83 -17.86
CA PRO A 43 -3.90 -7.84 -17.94
C PRO A 43 -4.44 -6.60 -18.68
N PRO A 44 -5.70 -6.63 -19.14
CA PRO A 44 -6.40 -5.44 -19.65
C PRO A 44 -6.27 -4.30 -18.65
N THR A 45 -5.73 -3.16 -19.11
CA THR A 45 -5.35 -2.06 -18.21
C THR A 45 -6.02 -0.75 -18.61
N ARG A 46 -6.68 -0.12 -17.65
CA ARG A 46 -7.10 1.27 -17.71
C ARG A 46 -6.02 2.15 -17.11
N VAL A 47 -5.55 3.14 -17.85
CA VAL A 47 -4.55 4.11 -17.40
C VAL A 47 -5.22 5.42 -17.02
N LEU A 48 -4.78 6.00 -15.91
CA LEU A 48 -5.16 7.34 -15.45
C LEU A 48 -3.90 8.09 -15.04
N THR A 49 -3.98 9.42 -15.06
CA THR A 49 -2.92 10.28 -14.53
C THR A 49 -3.52 11.32 -13.60
N VAL A 50 -2.95 11.46 -12.41
CA VAL A 50 -3.28 12.53 -11.47
C VAL A 50 -2.14 13.56 -11.43
N PRO A 51 -2.43 14.87 -11.31
CA PRO A 51 -1.41 15.89 -11.20
C PRO A 51 -0.52 15.68 -9.97
N ALA A 52 0.80 15.83 -10.11
CA ALA A 52 1.77 15.75 -9.02
C ALA A 52 2.83 16.87 -9.13
N PRO A 53 2.46 18.15 -8.94
CA PRO A 53 3.38 19.27 -9.06
C PRO A 53 4.38 19.37 -7.91
N GLY A 54 4.23 18.58 -6.87
CA GLY A 54 5.04 18.56 -5.65
C GLY A 54 5.24 17.14 -5.11
N PRO A 55 5.08 16.94 -3.80
CA PRO A 55 5.10 15.61 -3.19
C PRO A 55 4.11 14.65 -3.84
N LEU A 56 4.37 13.33 -3.76
CA LEU A 56 3.52 12.34 -4.40
C LEU A 56 2.11 12.33 -3.80
N PRO A 57 1.04 12.47 -4.60
CA PRO A 57 -0.34 12.43 -4.14
C PRO A 57 -0.85 10.99 -3.99
N LEU A 58 -0.23 10.19 -3.11
CA LEU A 58 -0.52 8.75 -2.97
C LEU A 58 -1.98 8.48 -2.64
N ALA A 59 -2.54 9.25 -1.69
CA ALA A 59 -3.95 9.14 -1.29
C ALA A 59 -4.89 9.44 -2.47
N ALA A 60 -4.71 10.58 -3.14
CA ALA A 60 -5.52 10.97 -4.29
C ALA A 60 -5.40 9.99 -5.46
N ALA A 61 -4.21 9.46 -5.71
CA ALA A 61 -4.00 8.47 -6.76
C ALA A 61 -4.73 7.14 -6.45
N ARG A 62 -4.66 6.65 -5.19
CA ARG A 62 -5.43 5.46 -4.78
C ARG A 62 -6.94 5.69 -4.89
N ASN A 63 -7.42 6.86 -4.46
CA ASN A 63 -8.84 7.22 -4.57
C ASN A 63 -9.30 7.28 -6.04
N ALA A 64 -8.53 7.93 -6.91
CA ALA A 64 -8.84 8.00 -8.33
C ALA A 64 -8.89 6.61 -8.98
N GLY A 65 -7.94 5.74 -8.62
CA GLY A 65 -7.91 4.34 -9.08
C GLY A 65 -9.13 3.55 -8.61
N ALA A 66 -9.55 3.73 -7.36
CA ALA A 66 -10.77 3.12 -6.83
C ALA A 66 -12.02 3.58 -7.59
N VAL A 67 -12.17 4.90 -7.78
CA VAL A 67 -13.30 5.48 -8.52
C VAL A 67 -13.38 4.89 -9.93
N ALA A 68 -12.25 4.80 -10.63
CA ALA A 68 -12.21 4.24 -11.97
C ALA A 68 -12.58 2.75 -12.00
N ALA A 69 -12.03 1.95 -11.07
CA ALA A 69 -12.34 0.53 -10.98
C ALA A 69 -13.82 0.29 -10.65
N LEU A 70 -14.40 1.10 -9.75
CA LEU A 70 -15.83 1.03 -9.42
C LEU A 70 -16.72 1.43 -10.60
N ALA A 71 -16.32 2.43 -11.39
CA ALA A 71 -17.02 2.82 -12.62
C ALA A 71 -16.99 1.72 -13.68
N ASP A 72 -15.94 0.90 -13.70
CA ASP A 72 -15.82 -0.30 -14.56
C ASP A 72 -16.54 -1.54 -13.98
N GLY A 73 -17.31 -1.37 -12.89
CA GLY A 73 -18.13 -2.43 -12.29
C GLY A 73 -17.40 -3.34 -11.31
N ALA A 74 -16.24 -2.97 -10.81
CA ALA A 74 -15.52 -3.77 -9.82
C ALA A 74 -16.36 -3.93 -8.53
N THR A 75 -16.49 -5.15 -8.05
CA THR A 75 -17.13 -5.50 -6.77
C THR A 75 -16.12 -5.69 -5.64
N LEU A 76 -14.85 -5.96 -5.99
CA LEU A 76 -13.72 -6.07 -5.09
C LEU A 76 -12.58 -5.19 -5.61
N LEU A 77 -12.08 -4.30 -4.78
CA LEU A 77 -10.88 -3.52 -5.03
C LEU A 77 -9.71 -4.22 -4.37
N VAL A 78 -8.66 -4.49 -5.13
CA VAL A 78 -7.37 -4.97 -4.61
C VAL A 78 -6.33 -3.91 -4.93
N PHE A 79 -5.74 -3.32 -3.92
CA PHE A 79 -4.63 -2.38 -4.06
C PHE A 79 -3.32 -3.14 -3.92
N LEU A 80 -2.42 -2.89 -4.84
CA LEU A 80 -1.09 -3.50 -4.85
C LEU A 80 -0.08 -2.44 -5.31
N ASP A 81 0.84 -2.07 -4.43
CA ASP A 81 1.86 -1.08 -4.77
C ASP A 81 2.73 -1.57 -5.95
N VAL A 82 3.22 -0.66 -6.77
CA VAL A 82 3.93 -0.96 -8.02
C VAL A 82 5.17 -1.85 -7.82
N ASP A 83 5.76 -1.80 -6.63
CA ASP A 83 6.92 -2.61 -6.24
C ASP A 83 6.52 -3.95 -5.57
N CYS A 84 5.25 -4.26 -5.50
CA CYS A 84 4.77 -5.55 -5.01
C CYS A 84 4.37 -6.46 -6.17
N LEU A 85 4.87 -7.70 -6.17
CA LEU A 85 4.43 -8.77 -7.04
C LEU A 85 3.37 -9.59 -6.32
N PRO A 86 2.26 -9.97 -6.97
CA PRO A 86 1.29 -10.87 -6.37
C PRO A 86 1.86 -12.29 -6.28
N GLY A 87 1.69 -12.96 -5.16
CA GLY A 87 1.84 -14.42 -5.08
C GLY A 87 0.72 -15.12 -5.83
N ASP A 88 0.90 -16.40 -6.13
CA ASP A 88 -0.01 -17.20 -6.96
C ASP A 88 -1.45 -17.17 -6.42
N ASP A 89 -1.62 -17.20 -5.10
CA ASP A 89 -2.91 -17.24 -4.43
C ASP A 89 -3.44 -15.87 -3.96
N LEU A 90 -2.72 -14.76 -4.24
CA LEU A 90 -3.10 -13.44 -3.71
C LEU A 90 -4.51 -13.02 -4.11
N VAL A 91 -4.83 -13.11 -5.39
CA VAL A 91 -6.12 -12.64 -5.93
C VAL A 91 -7.27 -13.51 -5.42
N ASP A 92 -7.13 -14.82 -5.47
CA ASP A 92 -8.16 -15.75 -5.03
C ASP A 92 -8.27 -15.75 -3.50
N GLY A 93 -7.17 -15.61 -2.77
CA GLY A 93 -7.18 -15.40 -1.32
C GLY A 93 -8.01 -14.19 -0.91
N TYR A 94 -7.83 -13.05 -1.57
CA TYR A 94 -8.66 -11.86 -1.31
C TYR A 94 -10.12 -12.05 -1.75
N ARG A 95 -10.40 -12.73 -2.86
CA ARG A 95 -11.78 -13.05 -3.27
C ARG A 95 -12.51 -13.91 -2.23
N HIS A 96 -11.87 -14.97 -1.77
CA HIS A 96 -12.42 -15.86 -0.74
C HIS A 96 -12.59 -15.13 0.61
N ALA A 97 -11.63 -14.30 0.99
CA ALA A 97 -11.73 -13.51 2.22
C ALA A 97 -12.88 -12.49 2.15
N ALA A 98 -13.03 -11.78 1.03
CA ALA A 98 -14.11 -10.83 0.84
C ALA A 98 -15.51 -11.47 0.85
N ALA A 99 -15.64 -12.69 0.35
CA ALA A 99 -16.90 -13.44 0.44
C ALA A 99 -17.27 -13.79 1.90
N ARG A 100 -16.28 -13.97 2.79
CA ARG A 100 -16.49 -14.31 4.22
C ARG A 100 -16.57 -13.07 5.11
N ARG A 101 -15.88 -12.00 4.76
CA ARG A 101 -15.79 -10.73 5.49
C ARG A 101 -15.91 -9.57 4.50
N PRO A 102 -17.12 -9.35 3.94
CA PRO A 102 -17.36 -8.29 2.95
C PRO A 102 -17.25 -6.87 3.53
N ASP A 103 -17.29 -6.75 4.85
CA ASP A 103 -17.26 -5.54 5.67
C ASP A 103 -15.88 -5.20 6.23
N ALA A 104 -14.81 -5.90 5.79
CA ALA A 104 -13.48 -5.77 6.38
C ALA A 104 -12.47 -5.14 5.42
N LEU A 105 -11.42 -4.55 6.01
CA LEU A 105 -10.17 -4.17 5.37
C LEU A 105 -9.24 -5.39 5.41
N LEU A 106 -9.04 -6.03 4.27
CA LEU A 106 -8.36 -7.31 4.13
C LEU A 106 -6.89 -7.10 3.76
N CYS A 107 -5.95 -7.64 4.54
CA CYS A 107 -4.51 -7.49 4.32
C CYS A 107 -3.80 -8.84 4.28
N GLY A 108 -2.97 -9.03 3.24
CA GLY A 108 -2.10 -10.19 3.12
C GLY A 108 -0.72 -9.97 3.74
N PRO A 109 0.03 -11.06 4.02
CA PRO A 109 1.43 -10.99 4.37
C PRO A 109 2.27 -10.41 3.22
N VAL A 110 3.43 -9.83 3.56
CA VAL A 110 4.38 -9.30 2.58
C VAL A 110 5.79 -9.79 2.90
N THR A 111 6.49 -10.29 1.87
CA THR A 111 7.93 -10.57 1.91
C THR A 111 8.68 -9.45 1.20
N TYR A 112 9.77 -8.97 1.80
CA TYR A 112 10.69 -8.05 1.15
C TYR A 112 11.80 -8.84 0.48
N LEU A 113 11.82 -8.84 -0.86
CA LEU A 113 12.83 -9.57 -1.63
C LEU A 113 14.21 -8.94 -1.46
N PRO A 114 15.28 -9.77 -1.33
CA PRO A 114 16.65 -9.26 -1.28
C PRO A 114 17.08 -8.58 -2.58
N ALA A 115 18.10 -7.72 -2.50
CA ALA A 115 18.72 -7.09 -3.67
C ALA A 115 19.19 -8.14 -4.67
N GLY A 116 18.91 -7.92 -5.96
CA GLY A 116 19.29 -8.82 -7.04
C GLY A 116 18.37 -10.03 -7.22
N VAL A 117 17.39 -10.24 -6.34
CA VAL A 117 16.35 -11.26 -6.51
C VAL A 117 15.19 -10.64 -7.26
N LEU A 118 14.95 -11.11 -8.49
CA LEU A 118 13.89 -10.60 -9.38
C LEU A 118 13.09 -11.78 -9.96
N PRO A 119 12.44 -12.60 -9.13
CA PRO A 119 11.66 -13.73 -9.60
C PRO A 119 10.36 -13.22 -10.25
N GLU A 120 9.97 -13.85 -11.35
CA GLU A 120 8.65 -13.69 -11.97
C GLU A 120 7.82 -14.99 -11.86
N GLN A 121 8.46 -16.06 -11.43
CA GLN A 121 7.88 -17.38 -11.20
C GLN A 121 8.39 -17.95 -9.87
N ASP A 122 7.68 -18.93 -9.34
CA ASP A 122 8.06 -19.61 -8.09
C ASP A 122 8.30 -18.63 -6.91
N LEU A 123 7.57 -17.52 -6.84
CA LEU A 123 7.69 -16.51 -5.78
C LEU A 123 7.63 -17.13 -4.38
N HIS A 124 6.83 -18.20 -4.21
CA HIS A 124 6.67 -18.91 -2.94
C HIS A 124 7.99 -19.44 -2.35
N ARG A 125 9.02 -19.70 -3.19
CA ARG A 125 10.36 -20.12 -2.72
C ARG A 125 11.11 -19.04 -1.95
N HIS A 126 10.68 -17.81 -2.06
CA HIS A 126 11.25 -16.65 -1.39
C HIS A 126 10.40 -16.18 -0.19
N THR A 127 9.38 -16.94 0.19
CA THR A 127 8.46 -16.54 1.25
C THR A 127 9.17 -16.44 2.59
N ASP A 128 9.28 -15.20 3.07
CA ASP A 128 9.81 -14.82 4.38
C ASP A 128 9.01 -13.59 4.87
N PRO A 129 7.84 -13.80 5.50
CA PRO A 129 6.94 -12.72 5.88
C PRO A 129 7.62 -11.73 6.81
N HIS A 130 7.40 -10.44 6.57
CA HIS A 130 7.95 -9.37 7.40
C HIS A 130 7.56 -9.56 8.88
N PRO A 131 8.53 -9.65 9.83
CA PRO A 131 8.27 -10.09 11.20
C PRO A 131 7.38 -9.14 12.03
N ALA A 132 7.23 -7.88 11.61
CA ALA A 132 6.36 -6.93 12.30
C ALA A 132 4.85 -7.15 12.01
N ARG A 133 4.50 -7.99 11.03
CA ARG A 133 3.11 -8.21 10.60
C ARG A 133 2.72 -9.67 10.74
N PRO A 134 1.47 -9.98 11.13
CA PRO A 134 0.98 -11.35 11.15
C PRO A 134 1.02 -12.01 9.76
N ALA A 135 1.38 -13.30 9.77
CA ALA A 135 1.33 -14.17 8.60
C ALA A 135 0.56 -15.45 8.98
N PRO A 136 -0.78 -15.39 9.00
CA PRO A 136 -1.57 -16.55 9.36
C PRO A 136 -1.47 -17.65 8.30
N ALA A 137 -1.77 -18.90 8.70
CA ALA A 137 -1.79 -20.02 7.79
C ALA A 137 -2.77 -19.79 6.63
N ASP A 138 -2.49 -20.37 5.47
CA ASP A 138 -3.28 -20.19 4.26
C ASP A 138 -4.77 -20.50 4.49
N GLY A 139 -5.64 -19.68 3.92
CA GLY A 139 -7.08 -19.76 4.05
C GLY A 139 -7.65 -19.32 5.41
N THR A 140 -6.80 -18.91 6.37
CA THR A 140 -7.27 -18.39 7.67
C THR A 140 -7.48 -16.87 7.62
N LEU A 141 -8.43 -16.39 8.41
CA LEU A 141 -8.71 -14.97 8.62
C LEU A 141 -8.53 -14.65 10.09
N VAL A 142 -7.70 -13.64 10.38
CA VAL A 142 -7.37 -13.22 11.76
C VAL A 142 -7.64 -11.74 11.92
N ALA A 143 -8.54 -11.37 12.84
CA ALA A 143 -8.82 -9.97 13.15
C ALA A 143 -7.61 -9.30 13.84
N GLU A 144 -7.35 -8.04 13.49
CA GLU A 144 -6.23 -7.26 14.01
C GLU A 144 -6.72 -5.93 14.60
N PRO A 145 -6.60 -5.73 15.91
CA PRO A 145 -6.98 -4.48 16.55
C PRO A 145 -5.97 -3.34 16.30
N ARG A 146 -4.71 -3.66 16.00
CA ARG A 146 -3.61 -2.69 15.81
C ARG A 146 -3.64 -2.10 14.43
N ARG A 147 -4.31 -0.95 14.26
CA ARG A 147 -4.48 -0.26 12.98
C ARG A 147 -3.15 0.23 12.38
N GLU A 148 -2.14 0.47 13.20
CA GLU A 148 -0.80 0.86 12.79
C GLU A 148 -0.04 -0.24 12.02
N LEU A 149 -0.55 -1.47 12.01
CA LEU A 149 0.00 -2.55 11.19
C LEU A 149 -0.59 -2.60 9.78
N PHE A 150 -1.60 -1.79 9.49
CA PHE A 150 -2.04 -1.60 8.13
C PHE A 150 -1.00 -0.79 7.35
N TRP A 151 -0.39 -1.44 6.39
CA TRP A 151 0.47 -0.82 5.38
C TRP A 151 -0.18 -1.10 4.02
N SER A 152 -0.42 -0.06 3.25
CA SER A 152 -1.19 -0.15 2.00
C SER A 152 -0.49 -0.84 0.82
N LEU A 153 0.61 -1.54 1.09
CA LEU A 153 1.41 -2.30 0.09
C LEU A 153 0.58 -3.31 -0.69
N SER A 154 -0.30 -4.04 0.03
CA SER A 154 -1.23 -5.03 -0.51
C SER A 154 -2.43 -5.14 0.40
N PHE A 155 -3.61 -4.80 -0.09
CA PHE A 155 -4.86 -4.96 0.64
C PHE A 155 -6.04 -5.07 -0.31
N ALA A 156 -7.18 -5.56 0.22
CA ALA A 156 -8.41 -5.60 -0.52
C ALA A 156 -9.59 -5.10 0.32
N VAL A 157 -10.60 -4.60 -0.36
CA VAL A 157 -11.86 -4.12 0.23
C VAL A 157 -12.98 -4.27 -0.80
N THR A 158 -14.18 -4.66 -0.37
CA THR A 158 -15.33 -4.70 -1.28
C THR A 158 -15.75 -3.30 -1.72
N ALA A 159 -16.44 -3.20 -2.85
CA ALA A 159 -16.96 -1.93 -3.35
C ALA A 159 -17.84 -1.21 -2.33
N ASP A 160 -18.69 -1.95 -1.60
CA ASP A 160 -19.59 -1.39 -0.61
C ASP A 160 -18.86 -0.93 0.66
N ALA A 161 -17.89 -1.74 1.14
CA ALA A 161 -17.04 -1.37 2.26
C ALA A 161 -16.17 -0.13 1.91
N TRP A 162 -15.65 -0.04 0.68
CA TRP A 162 -14.93 1.15 0.22
C TRP A 162 -15.79 2.41 0.23
N ARG A 163 -17.02 2.33 -0.27
CA ARG A 163 -17.97 3.47 -0.26
C ARG A 163 -18.31 3.90 1.16
N THR A 164 -18.46 2.97 2.07
CA THR A 164 -18.71 3.23 3.49
C THR A 164 -17.50 3.85 4.18
N GLY A 165 -16.30 3.36 3.88
CA GLY A 165 -15.05 3.81 4.49
C GLY A 165 -14.53 5.17 4.00
N GLY A 166 -15.04 5.70 2.88
CA GLY A 166 -14.78 7.06 2.40
C GLY A 166 -13.43 7.30 1.69
N GLY A 167 -12.58 6.31 1.54
CA GLY A 167 -11.27 6.44 0.88
C GLY A 167 -10.18 7.07 1.76
N PHE A 168 -9.02 7.33 1.15
CA PHE A 168 -7.86 7.95 1.81
C PHE A 168 -8.05 9.46 1.98
N CYS A 169 -7.54 10.02 3.07
CA CYS A 169 -7.47 11.47 3.27
C CYS A 169 -6.43 12.10 2.34
N GLU A 170 -6.87 12.97 1.43
CA GLU A 170 -6.00 13.57 0.41
C GLU A 170 -5.15 14.75 0.92
N ASP A 171 -5.32 15.14 2.18
CA ASP A 171 -4.46 16.16 2.81
C ASP A 171 -3.04 15.64 3.08
N TYR A 172 -2.84 14.31 3.05
CA TYR A 172 -1.51 13.71 3.12
C TYR A 172 -0.78 13.89 1.79
N ALA A 173 0.38 14.53 1.84
CA ALA A 173 1.21 14.82 0.68
C ALA A 173 2.58 14.16 0.82
N GLY A 174 2.99 13.35 -0.15
CA GLY A 174 4.21 12.56 -0.07
C GLY A 174 4.02 11.29 0.76
N TYR A 175 5.03 10.94 1.53
CA TYR A 175 5.15 9.60 2.13
C TYR A 175 4.86 9.60 3.63
N GLY A 176 4.01 8.66 4.06
CA GLY A 176 3.85 8.25 5.46
C GLY A 176 2.61 8.79 6.15
N GLY A 177 1.96 7.93 6.92
CA GLY A 177 0.82 8.24 7.77
C GLY A 177 -0.54 8.09 7.11
N GLU A 178 -0.65 8.21 5.78
CA GLU A 178 -1.91 8.13 5.06
C GLU A 178 -2.59 6.75 5.16
N ASP A 179 -1.80 5.70 5.23
CA ASP A 179 -2.29 4.33 5.36
C ASP A 179 -2.86 4.06 6.75
N THR A 180 -2.13 4.40 7.80
CA THR A 180 -2.64 4.26 9.18
C THR A 180 -3.86 5.15 9.42
N ASP A 181 -3.87 6.38 8.87
CA ASP A 181 -5.04 7.27 8.92
C ASP A 181 -6.27 6.61 8.27
N PHE A 182 -6.10 6.04 7.09
CA PHE A 182 -7.19 5.32 6.40
C PHE A 182 -7.70 4.15 7.24
N ALA A 183 -6.81 3.32 7.80
CA ALA A 183 -7.21 2.20 8.63
C ALA A 183 -7.96 2.60 9.90
N LEU A 184 -7.72 3.81 10.42
CA LEU A 184 -8.44 4.37 11.58
C LEU A 184 -9.77 5.00 11.17
N SER A 185 -9.79 5.74 10.06
CA SER A 185 -10.95 6.53 9.62
C SER A 185 -12.02 5.72 8.92
N CYS A 186 -11.64 4.63 8.22
CA CYS A 186 -12.60 3.87 7.40
C CYS A 186 -13.66 3.10 8.21
N GLY A 187 -13.48 2.91 9.51
CA GLY A 187 -14.43 2.22 10.38
C GLY A 187 -14.55 0.70 10.13
N LEU A 188 -13.73 0.14 9.23
CA LEU A 188 -13.74 -1.29 8.89
C LEU A 188 -12.85 -2.09 9.86
N ASP A 189 -13.16 -3.34 10.09
CA ASP A 189 -12.26 -4.24 10.81
C ASP A 189 -11.04 -4.57 9.96
N LEU A 190 -9.84 -4.49 10.52
CA LEU A 190 -8.63 -4.97 9.87
C LEU A 190 -8.53 -6.49 10.05
N VAL A 191 -8.35 -7.21 8.96
CA VAL A 191 -8.30 -8.68 8.94
C VAL A 191 -7.12 -9.17 8.11
N TRP A 192 -6.26 -9.97 8.72
CA TRP A 192 -5.18 -10.67 8.03
C TRP A 192 -5.70 -11.87 7.26
N VAL A 193 -5.26 -11.99 6.01
CA VAL A 193 -5.67 -13.04 5.07
C VAL A 193 -4.48 -13.95 4.79
N GLY A 194 -4.47 -15.15 5.36
CA GLY A 194 -3.44 -16.14 5.07
C GLY A 194 -3.52 -16.63 3.62
N GLY A 195 -2.37 -16.70 2.96
CA GLY A 195 -2.25 -17.07 1.55
C GLY A 195 -2.31 -15.90 0.57
N ALA A 196 -2.91 -14.75 0.93
CA ALA A 196 -2.90 -13.56 0.06
C ALA A 196 -1.53 -12.83 0.11
N HIS A 197 -0.47 -13.54 -0.24
CA HIS A 197 0.91 -13.08 -0.07
C HIS A 197 1.36 -12.16 -1.21
N ALA A 198 2.05 -11.06 -0.88
CA ALA A 198 2.72 -10.18 -1.84
C ALA A 198 4.24 -10.17 -1.62
N TYR A 199 5.01 -9.92 -2.68
CA TYR A 199 6.47 -9.90 -2.66
C TYR A 199 6.97 -8.53 -3.10
N HIS A 200 7.49 -7.77 -2.13
CA HIS A 200 8.00 -6.43 -2.38
C HIS A 200 9.37 -6.49 -3.04
N GLN A 201 9.49 -5.99 -4.25
CA GLN A 201 10.71 -5.92 -5.03
C GLN A 201 11.70 -4.97 -4.36
N HIS A 202 12.98 -5.37 -4.29
CA HIS A 202 14.00 -4.54 -3.68
C HIS A 202 14.19 -3.22 -4.43
N HIS A 203 14.25 -2.16 -3.66
CA HIS A 203 14.77 -0.85 -4.08
C HIS A 203 15.48 -0.17 -2.89
N PRO A 204 16.46 0.72 -3.15
CA PRO A 204 17.10 1.48 -2.07
C PRO A 204 16.07 2.30 -1.28
N PRO A 205 16.17 2.32 0.06
CA PRO A 205 15.28 3.13 0.89
C PRO A 205 15.54 4.62 0.67
N ALA A 206 14.49 5.40 0.42
CA ALA A 206 14.58 6.85 0.22
C ALA A 206 14.33 7.66 1.51
N ARG A 207 14.22 7.01 2.67
CA ARG A 207 13.83 7.67 3.95
C ARG A 207 14.81 8.72 4.45
N THR A 208 16.07 8.68 4.01
CA THR A 208 17.12 9.63 4.40
C THR A 208 17.25 10.83 3.47
N ASP A 209 16.47 10.88 2.39
CA ASP A 209 16.40 12.05 1.52
C ASP A 209 15.77 13.23 2.29
N PRO A 210 16.39 14.43 2.32
CA PRO A 210 15.85 15.60 3.02
C PRO A 210 14.42 15.97 2.61
N ALA A 211 14.07 15.86 1.32
CA ALA A 211 12.71 16.09 0.84
C ALA A 211 11.74 15.10 1.44
N ARG A 212 12.12 13.82 1.50
CA ARG A 212 11.33 12.75 2.10
C ARG A 212 11.17 12.92 3.62
N ILE A 213 12.20 13.40 4.30
CA ILE A 213 12.14 13.71 5.74
C ILE A 213 11.11 14.81 6.00
N ALA A 214 11.09 15.86 5.19
CA ALA A 214 10.12 16.94 5.31
C ALA A 214 8.68 16.45 5.11
N GLU A 215 8.44 15.56 4.13
CA GLU A 215 7.14 14.90 3.90
C GLU A 215 6.72 14.08 5.14
N ILE A 216 7.59 13.21 5.64
CA ILE A 216 7.34 12.38 6.83
C ILE A 216 6.98 13.25 8.04
N VAL A 217 7.72 14.34 8.29
CA VAL A 217 7.45 15.26 9.40
C VAL A 217 6.11 15.97 9.22
N GLY A 218 5.81 16.46 8.01
CA GLY A 218 4.54 17.11 7.69
C GLY A 218 3.35 16.18 7.93
N ASN A 219 3.42 14.99 7.37
CA ASN A 219 2.37 13.97 7.48
C ASN A 219 2.22 13.45 8.93
N ALA A 220 3.33 13.25 9.65
CA ALA A 220 3.26 12.85 11.05
C ALA A 220 2.57 13.91 11.93
N ARG A 221 2.79 15.20 11.67
CA ARG A 221 2.08 16.29 12.36
C ARG A 221 0.60 16.35 12.02
N LEU A 222 0.25 16.18 10.73
CA LEU A 222 -1.14 16.09 10.29
C LEU A 222 -1.83 14.94 11.01
N PHE A 223 -1.22 13.75 11.01
CA PHE A 223 -1.72 12.59 11.71
C PHE A 223 -1.91 12.86 13.22
N HIS A 224 -0.89 13.43 13.86
CA HIS A 224 -0.95 13.76 15.28
C HIS A 224 -2.08 14.75 15.60
N THR A 225 -2.30 15.75 14.75
CA THR A 225 -3.43 16.69 14.89
C THR A 225 -4.78 15.98 14.82
N ARG A 226 -4.91 14.95 13.96
CA ARG A 226 -6.16 14.20 13.78
C ARG A 226 -6.44 13.18 14.88
N TRP A 227 -5.36 12.51 15.37
CA TRP A 227 -5.50 11.32 16.23
C TRP A 227 -4.88 11.45 17.63
N GLY A 228 -4.14 12.50 17.92
CA GLY A 228 -3.56 12.78 19.24
C GLY A 228 -2.34 11.92 19.61
N TRP A 229 -1.77 11.18 18.66
CA TRP A 229 -0.57 10.37 18.85
C TRP A 229 0.32 10.35 17.61
N TRP A 230 1.61 9.99 17.77
CA TRP A 230 2.59 10.03 16.68
C TRP A 230 2.61 8.72 15.90
N PRO A 231 2.34 8.76 14.55
CA PRO A 231 2.46 7.58 13.70
C PRO A 231 3.92 7.25 13.47
N MET A 232 4.21 6.05 12.96
CA MET A 232 5.57 5.66 12.55
C MET A 232 6.65 5.94 13.60
N ALA A 233 6.35 5.80 14.89
CA ALA A 233 7.24 6.21 15.98
C ALA A 233 8.63 5.54 15.93
N GLY A 234 8.75 4.35 15.32
CA GLY A 234 10.03 3.71 15.03
C GLY A 234 10.90 4.56 14.10
N TRP A 235 10.35 4.96 12.95
CA TRP A 235 11.06 5.80 11.98
C TRP A 235 11.42 7.17 12.56
N LEU A 236 10.52 7.80 13.30
CA LEU A 236 10.80 9.10 13.92
C LEU A 236 11.95 9.01 14.92
N ARG A 237 12.07 7.90 15.68
CA ARG A 237 13.21 7.67 16.58
C ARG A 237 14.51 7.40 15.80
N GLU A 238 14.47 6.65 14.72
CA GLU A 238 15.61 6.40 13.85
C GLU A 238 16.12 7.72 13.23
N LEU A 239 15.23 8.55 12.70
CA LEU A 239 15.58 9.87 12.15
C LEU A 239 16.12 10.82 13.22
N HIS A 240 15.59 10.76 14.44
CA HIS A 240 16.10 11.52 15.57
C HIS A 240 17.51 11.07 15.95
N ALA A 241 17.74 9.76 16.05
CA ALA A 241 19.07 9.21 16.35
C ALA A 241 20.11 9.56 15.27
N ALA A 242 19.68 9.71 14.01
CA ALA A 242 20.49 10.15 12.89
C ALA A 242 20.69 11.69 12.85
N GLY A 243 20.08 12.46 13.75
CA GLY A 243 20.16 13.92 13.77
C GLY A 243 19.33 14.63 12.68
N ALA A 244 18.51 13.90 11.96
CA ALA A 244 17.70 14.44 10.86
C ALA A 244 16.44 15.16 11.32
N VAL A 245 15.93 14.81 12.51
CA VAL A 245 14.77 15.44 13.15
C VAL A 245 14.99 15.58 14.65
N GLU A 246 14.32 16.55 15.28
CA GLU A 246 14.08 16.56 16.72
C GLU A 246 12.74 15.88 17.00
N PHE A 247 12.74 14.78 17.76
CA PHE A 247 11.53 14.04 18.13
C PHE A 247 11.50 13.72 19.62
N ASP A 248 10.57 14.34 20.35
CA ASP A 248 10.27 14.04 21.74
C ASP A 248 8.74 13.89 21.92
N PRO A 249 8.22 12.65 21.94
CA PRO A 249 6.79 12.41 22.03
C PRO A 249 6.21 12.80 23.41
N ARG A 250 7.04 12.94 24.47
CA ARG A 250 6.56 13.35 25.80
C ARG A 250 6.33 14.86 25.88
N ARG A 251 7.07 15.62 25.10
CA ARG A 251 6.98 17.09 25.01
C ARG A 251 6.19 17.56 23.80
N ASP A 252 5.65 16.63 23.05
CA ASP A 252 4.91 16.86 21.82
C ASP A 252 5.72 17.61 20.75
N VAL A 253 7.01 17.26 20.61
CA VAL A 253 7.94 17.91 19.69
C VAL A 253 8.27 16.98 18.53
N LEU A 254 8.08 17.49 17.31
CA LEU A 254 8.62 16.92 16.07
C LEU A 254 9.02 18.07 15.15
N ARG A 255 10.31 18.16 14.76
CA ARG A 255 10.84 19.21 13.87
C ARG A 255 11.92 18.61 12.96
N VAL A 256 12.05 19.14 11.75
CA VAL A 256 13.23 18.89 10.90
C VAL A 256 14.45 19.52 11.59
N GLY A 257 15.57 18.82 11.64
CA GLY A 257 16.82 19.26 12.25
C GLY A 257 17.55 20.32 11.42
#